data_f6dbb5219bb36776fc0f4e70185add7e
#
_entry.id   f6dbb5219bb36776fc0f4e70185add7e
#
_cell.length_a   1.000
_cell.length_b   1.000
_cell.length_c   1.000
_cell.angle_alpha   90.00
_cell.angle_beta   90.00
_cell.angle_gamma   90.00
#
_symmetry.space_group_name_H-M   'P 1'
#
loop_
_entity.id
_entity.type
_entity.pdbx_description
1 polymer ?
#
loop_
_entity_poly.entity_id
_entity_poly.type
_entity_poly.pdbx_seq_one_letter_code
_entity_poly.pdbx_strand_id
1 'polypeptide(L)'
;MKKFLGILVIGLLWCNISFAGWTKVAINAETGNLTAYIDKKTIKKTGNKVIFQQLNSYKEPISEGVYSDISYVKVNCSTNEVKFLASTFYSGKMGRGSVVDEDDSISDWEYFEPGSIMGIVIEYVCK
;
A
#
# COMPACT_ATOMS: atom_id res chain seq x y z
N MET A 1 -11.09 32.90 14.59
CA MET A 1 -10.60 32.97 14.15
C MET A 1 -10.65 32.80 13.42
N LYS A 2 -10.88 32.68 13.62
CA LYS A 2 -10.66 32.58 13.03
C LYS A 2 -10.62 32.22 12.26
N LYS A 3 -10.84 32.11 12.49
CA LYS A 3 -10.60 31.91 11.81
C LYS A 3 -10.59 31.40 11.16
N PHE A 4 -10.95 31.15 11.50
CA PHE A 4 -10.63 30.88 10.78
C PHE A 4 -10.76 30.33 10.14
N LEU A 5 -11.21 30.17 10.57
CA LEU A 5 -10.95 29.84 9.89
C LEU A 5 -10.81 29.46 9.13
N GLY A 6 -11.02 29.49 9.18
CA GLY A 6 -10.44 29.26 8.62
C GLY A 6 -10.38 28.69 8.03
N ILE A 7 -10.55 28.76 8.15
CA ILE A 7 -10.15 28.35 7.66
C ILE A 7 -10.27 27.62 7.18
N LEU A 8 -10.64 27.40 7.46
CA LEU A 8 -10.41 26.80 6.99
C LEU A 8 -10.59 26.27 6.26
N VAL A 9 -11.01 26.37 6.21
CA VAL A 9 -10.79 25.98 5.53
C VAL A 9 -10.55 25.68 4.67
N ILE A 10 -10.59 25.57 4.62
CA ILE A 10 -10.11 25.45 3.98
C ILE A 10 -9.80 24.71 3.46
N GLY A 11 -9.90 24.32 3.57
CA GLY A 11 -9.31 23.72 3.33
C GLY A 11 -9.58 22.84 2.95
N LEU A 12 -10.23 22.68 3.17
CA LEU A 12 -10.25 21.94 3.00
C LEU A 12 -10.45 21.31 2.26
N LEU A 13 -10.73 21.10 2.07
CA LEU A 13 -10.69 20.57 1.51
C LEU A 13 -10.31 20.00 0.76
N TRP A 14 -9.98 20.00 0.72
CA TRP A 14 -9.35 19.45 0.19
C TRP A 14 -9.20 18.38 0.15
N CYS A 15 -9.46 17.99 0.56
CA CYS A 15 -9.25 17.19 0.65
C CYS A 15 -9.00 16.33 0.32
N ASN A 16 -8.87 15.83 0.01
CA ASN A 16 -8.52 15.02 -0.24
C ASN A 16 -7.68 14.49 -0.04
N ILE A 17 -7.26 15.07 -0.16
CA ILE A 17 -6.50 14.74 0.74
C ILE A 17 -6.58 13.52 1.27
N SER A 18 -7.47 13.03 1.22
CA SER A 18 -7.71 11.95 1.92
C SER A 18 -7.09 10.72 1.55
N PHE A 19 -6.35 10.64 0.58
CA PHE A 19 -5.62 9.42 0.40
C PHE A 19 -4.34 9.45 1.16
N ALA A 20 -4.15 10.47 1.97
CA ALA A 20 -3.20 10.46 3.03
C ALA A 20 -1.84 9.97 2.64
N GLY A 21 -1.39 10.30 1.45
CA GLY A 21 -0.07 9.93 1.02
C GLY A 21 0.03 8.62 0.26
N TRP A 22 -1.08 7.97 -0.01
CA TRP A 22 -1.07 6.78 -0.84
C TRP A 22 -0.89 7.16 -2.31
N THR A 23 0.16 6.61 -2.93
CA THR A 23 0.46 6.83 -4.34
C THR A 23 0.18 5.54 -5.10
N LYS A 24 -0.64 5.63 -6.13
CA LYS A 24 -0.94 4.46 -6.97
C LYS A 24 0.29 4.09 -7.77
N VAL A 25 0.67 2.83 -7.72
CA VAL A 25 1.88 2.32 -8.36
C VAL A 25 1.58 1.29 -9.44
N ALA A 26 0.59 0.43 -9.20
CA ALA A 26 0.32 -0.67 -10.11
C ALA A 26 -1.14 -1.08 -10.05
N ILE A 27 -1.63 -1.61 -11.16
CA ILE A 27 -2.98 -2.17 -11.23
C ILE A 27 -2.90 -3.48 -11.97
N ASN A 28 -3.72 -4.46 -11.58
CA ASN A 28 -3.74 -5.74 -12.26
C ASN A 28 -4.27 -5.55 -13.68
N ALA A 29 -3.43 -5.82 -14.67
CA ALA A 29 -3.73 -5.51 -16.06
C ALA A 29 -4.82 -6.41 -16.63
N GLU A 30 -4.96 -7.62 -16.13
CA GLU A 30 -5.93 -8.57 -16.66
C GLU A 30 -7.32 -8.33 -16.16
N THR A 31 -7.48 -8.18 -14.86
CA THR A 31 -8.80 -8.07 -14.24
C THR A 31 -9.13 -6.66 -13.78
N GLY A 32 -8.11 -5.83 -13.51
CA GLY A 32 -8.31 -4.53 -12.90
C GLY A 32 -8.78 -4.62 -11.46
N ASN A 33 -8.79 -5.81 -10.86
CA ASN A 33 -9.33 -5.98 -9.53
C ASN A 33 -8.44 -5.40 -8.45
N LEU A 34 -7.13 -5.60 -8.56
CA LEU A 34 -6.18 -5.16 -7.55
C LEU A 34 -5.50 -3.87 -7.99
N THR A 35 -5.48 -2.86 -7.11
CA THR A 35 -4.67 -1.67 -7.30
C THR A 35 -3.74 -1.56 -6.11
N ALA A 36 -2.45 -1.40 -6.37
CA ALA A 36 -1.42 -1.30 -5.34
C ALA A 36 -0.97 0.14 -5.18
N TYR A 37 -0.90 0.57 -3.94
CA TYR A 37 -0.47 1.93 -3.56
C TYR A 37 0.68 1.84 -2.57
N ILE A 38 1.53 2.86 -2.56
CA ILE A 38 2.64 2.94 -1.62
C ILE A 38 2.60 4.29 -0.92
N ASP A 39 2.85 4.27 0.38
CA ASP A 39 3.04 5.50 1.14
C ASP A 39 4.51 5.87 1.06
N LYS A 40 4.84 6.84 0.22
CA LYS A 40 6.22 7.23 -0.04
C LYS A 40 6.95 7.70 1.21
N LYS A 41 6.23 8.23 2.18
CA LYS A 41 6.83 8.69 3.43
C LYS A 41 7.41 7.56 4.25
N THR A 42 6.92 6.35 4.03
CA THR A 42 7.36 5.19 4.80
C THR A 42 8.58 4.49 4.19
N ILE A 43 8.99 4.88 2.99
CA ILE A 43 10.09 4.21 2.30
C ILE A 43 11.41 4.47 3.03
N LYS A 44 12.06 3.39 3.47
CA LYS A 44 13.36 3.46 4.14
C LYS A 44 14.31 2.49 3.47
N LYS A 45 15.43 3.04 2.99
CA LYS A 45 16.44 2.25 2.28
C LYS A 45 17.66 2.05 3.14
N THR A 46 18.16 0.82 3.18
CA THR A 46 19.40 0.48 3.89
C THR A 46 20.15 -0.49 3.01
N GLY A 47 21.20 -0.01 2.33
CA GLY A 47 21.92 -0.83 1.37
C GLY A 47 21.00 -1.21 0.22
N ASN A 48 20.90 -2.51 -0.05
CA ASN A 48 20.03 -3.01 -1.12
C ASN A 48 18.65 -3.43 -0.61
N LYS A 49 18.33 -3.09 0.63
CA LYS A 49 17.01 -3.43 1.21
C LYS A 49 16.16 -2.18 1.34
N VAL A 50 14.85 -2.34 1.11
CA VAL A 50 13.90 -1.25 1.25
C VAL A 50 12.70 -1.76 2.04
N ILE A 51 12.26 -0.98 3.04
CA ILE A 51 11.05 -1.29 3.80
C ILE A 51 10.07 -0.16 3.57
N PHE A 52 8.79 -0.52 3.40
CA PHE A 52 7.74 0.47 3.14
C PHE A 52 6.37 -0.10 3.47
N GLN A 53 5.36 0.76 3.48
CA GLN A 53 3.96 0.34 3.63
C GLN A 53 3.30 0.32 2.26
N GLN A 54 2.59 -0.77 2.00
CA GLN A 54 1.84 -0.96 0.76
C GLN A 54 0.37 -1.18 1.09
N LEU A 55 -0.49 -0.52 0.33
CA LEU A 55 -1.93 -0.71 0.40
C LEU A 55 -2.38 -1.40 -0.87
N ASN A 56 -3.11 -2.48 -0.72
CA ASN A 56 -3.77 -3.15 -1.83
C ASN A 56 -5.27 -2.95 -1.69
N SER A 57 -5.91 -2.42 -2.72
CA SER A 57 -7.34 -2.18 -2.70
C SER A 57 -7.99 -2.98 -3.83
N TYR A 58 -9.11 -3.61 -3.54
CA TYR A 58 -9.74 -4.55 -4.45
C TYR A 58 -11.12 -4.07 -4.86
N LYS A 59 -11.42 -4.23 -6.15
CA LYS A 59 -12.74 -3.91 -6.67
C LYS A 59 -13.77 -4.88 -6.12
N GLU A 60 -13.43 -6.17 -6.16
CA GLU A 60 -14.23 -7.25 -5.58
C GLU A 60 -13.46 -7.83 -4.42
N PRO A 61 -14.11 -8.30 -3.37
CA PRO A 61 -13.38 -8.78 -2.20
C PRO A 61 -12.52 -10.01 -2.53
N ILE A 62 -11.33 -10.08 -1.91
CA ILE A 62 -10.43 -11.21 -2.13
C ILE A 62 -10.79 -12.40 -1.28
N SER A 63 -11.49 -12.15 -0.17
CA SER A 63 -12.04 -13.19 0.67
C SER A 63 -13.23 -12.56 1.36
N GLU A 64 -13.89 -13.34 2.21
CA GLU A 64 -15.13 -12.88 2.81
C GLU A 64 -14.93 -11.56 3.53
N GLY A 65 -15.55 -10.51 2.98
CA GLY A 65 -15.55 -9.21 3.61
C GLY A 65 -14.26 -8.41 3.54
N VAL A 66 -13.24 -8.85 2.78
CA VAL A 66 -11.96 -8.12 2.69
C VAL A 66 -11.87 -7.36 1.38
N TYR A 67 -11.83 -6.03 1.47
CA TYR A 67 -11.72 -5.15 0.31
C TYR A 67 -10.40 -4.43 0.21
N SER A 68 -9.56 -4.49 1.24
CA SER A 68 -8.22 -3.90 1.15
C SER A 68 -7.33 -4.46 2.25
N ASP A 69 -6.03 -4.32 2.07
CA ASP A 69 -5.07 -4.65 3.12
C ASP A 69 -3.91 -3.65 3.09
N ILE A 70 -3.30 -3.47 4.24
CA ILE A 70 -2.10 -2.64 4.37
C ILE A 70 -1.03 -3.54 4.96
N SER A 71 0.12 -3.59 4.29
CA SER A 71 1.21 -4.47 4.69
C SER A 71 2.51 -3.70 4.82
N TYR A 72 3.35 -4.11 5.77
CA TYR A 72 4.74 -3.71 5.78
C TYR A 72 5.50 -4.71 4.92
N VAL A 73 6.29 -4.17 4.00
CA VAL A 73 6.96 -4.99 2.99
C VAL A 73 8.45 -4.67 3.00
N LYS A 74 9.26 -5.72 2.88
CA LYS A 74 10.70 -5.57 2.76
C LYS A 74 11.13 -6.15 1.43
N VAL A 75 11.90 -5.36 0.66
CA VAL A 75 12.36 -5.75 -0.67
C VAL A 75 13.87 -5.86 -0.69
N ASN A 76 14.39 -6.89 -1.35
CA ASN A 76 15.80 -6.98 -1.69
C ASN A 76 15.95 -6.57 -3.15
N CYS A 77 16.49 -5.38 -3.38
CA CYS A 77 16.58 -4.82 -4.72
C CYS A 77 17.57 -5.56 -5.62
N SER A 78 18.52 -6.29 -5.03
CA SER A 78 19.50 -7.05 -5.81
C SER A 78 18.93 -8.33 -6.37
N THR A 79 17.95 -8.94 -5.69
CA THR A 79 17.43 -10.26 -6.06
C THR A 79 15.99 -10.22 -6.52
N ASN A 80 15.30 -9.08 -6.41
CA ASN A 80 13.87 -8.95 -6.70
C ASN A 80 13.03 -9.87 -5.81
N GLU A 81 13.47 -10.02 -4.56
CA GLU A 81 12.74 -10.82 -3.58
C GLU A 81 12.04 -9.92 -2.59
N VAL A 82 10.93 -10.41 -2.07
CA VAL A 82 10.05 -9.67 -1.17
C VAL A 82 9.77 -10.52 0.06
N LYS A 83 9.72 -9.86 1.19
CA LYS A 83 9.32 -10.47 2.46
C LYS A 83 8.19 -9.62 3.03
N PHE A 84 7.08 -10.26 3.38
CA PHE A 84 5.96 -9.57 4.01
C PHE A 84 6.11 -9.67 5.51
N LEU A 85 6.08 -8.51 6.19
CA LEU A 85 6.39 -8.46 7.61
C LEU A 85 5.13 -8.46 8.47
N ALA A 86 4.10 -7.78 8.03
CA ALA A 86 2.84 -7.71 8.77
C ALA A 86 1.76 -7.20 7.83
N SER A 87 0.54 -7.69 8.01
CA SER A 87 -0.60 -7.28 7.16
C SER A 87 -1.83 -7.07 8.02
N THR A 88 -2.62 -6.06 7.68
CA THR A 88 -3.92 -5.81 8.30
C THR A 88 -4.95 -5.77 7.18
N PHE A 89 -6.05 -6.50 7.36
CA PHE A 89 -7.09 -6.65 6.35
C PHE A 89 -8.32 -5.88 6.77
N TYR A 90 -8.93 -5.16 5.83
CA TYR A 90 -10.01 -4.22 6.11
C TYR A 90 -11.28 -4.57 5.34
N SER A 91 -12.43 -4.24 5.92
CA SER A 91 -13.73 -4.50 5.32
C SER A 91 -14.09 -3.50 4.22
N GLY A 92 -13.39 -2.38 4.15
CA GLY A 92 -13.62 -1.36 3.14
C GLY A 92 -12.44 -1.21 2.21
N LYS A 93 -12.63 -0.46 1.15
CA LYS A 93 -11.56 -0.16 0.21
C LYS A 93 -10.64 0.89 0.81
N MET A 94 -9.40 0.94 0.34
CA MET A 94 -8.42 1.96 0.71
C MET A 94 -8.09 1.98 2.21
N GLY A 95 -8.09 0.80 2.84
CA GLY A 95 -7.74 0.69 4.26
C GLY A 95 -8.80 1.23 5.20
N ARG A 96 -10.04 1.29 4.74
CA ARG A 96 -11.14 1.83 5.53
C ARG A 96 -12.03 0.73 6.07
N GLY A 97 -12.95 1.11 6.93
CA GLY A 97 -13.89 0.17 7.51
C GLY A 97 -13.29 -0.50 8.73
N SER A 98 -13.77 -1.68 9.03
CA SER A 98 -13.33 -2.43 10.20
C SER A 98 -12.16 -3.33 9.86
N VAL A 99 -11.33 -3.62 10.86
CA VAL A 99 -10.29 -4.63 10.71
C VAL A 99 -10.96 -5.99 10.71
N VAL A 100 -10.73 -6.74 9.63
CA VAL A 100 -11.28 -8.10 9.50
C VAL A 100 -10.31 -9.12 10.07
N ASP A 101 -9.01 -8.91 9.85
CA ASP A 101 -7.99 -9.84 10.30
C ASP A 101 -6.64 -9.13 10.35
N GLU A 102 -5.71 -9.71 11.12
CA GLU A 102 -4.34 -9.21 11.19
C GLU A 102 -3.41 -10.41 11.14
N ASP A 103 -2.29 -10.24 10.45
CA ASP A 103 -1.28 -11.29 10.34
C ASP A 103 0.09 -10.65 10.51
N ASP A 104 0.78 -10.96 11.61
CA ASP A 104 2.10 -10.43 11.87
C ASP A 104 3.21 -11.48 11.70
N SER A 105 2.87 -12.61 11.09
CA SER A 105 3.90 -13.62 10.77
C SER A 105 4.74 -13.12 9.60
N ILE A 106 6.05 -13.30 9.71
CA ILE A 106 6.98 -12.85 8.69
C ILE A 106 7.13 -13.98 7.66
N SER A 107 6.91 -13.62 6.38
CA SER A 107 7.01 -14.61 5.32
C SER A 107 8.48 -14.91 5.00
N ASP A 108 8.72 -15.95 4.22
CA ASP A 108 10.03 -16.18 3.63
C ASP A 108 10.24 -15.21 2.48
N TRP A 109 11.48 -15.11 2.00
CA TRP A 109 11.76 -14.33 0.79
C TRP A 109 11.09 -15.02 -0.40
N GLU A 110 10.44 -14.21 -1.24
CA GLU A 110 9.72 -14.71 -2.39
C GLU A 110 10.10 -13.88 -3.62
N TYR A 111 10.46 -14.54 -4.71
CA TYR A 111 10.86 -13.87 -5.95
C TYR A 111 9.61 -13.45 -6.75
N PHE A 112 9.64 -12.25 -7.30
CA PHE A 112 8.58 -11.75 -8.19
C PHE A 112 9.18 -11.29 -9.49
N GLU A 113 8.59 -11.72 -10.60
CA GLU A 113 9.07 -11.37 -11.91
C GLU A 113 8.78 -9.90 -12.25
N PRO A 114 9.68 -9.25 -13.01
CA PRO A 114 9.39 -7.92 -13.55
C PRO A 114 8.11 -7.94 -14.36
N GLY A 115 7.27 -6.92 -14.21
CA GLY A 115 5.99 -6.86 -14.90
C GLY A 115 4.82 -7.38 -14.11
N SER A 116 5.07 -8.21 -13.10
CA SER A 116 4.00 -8.57 -12.16
C SER A 116 3.70 -7.36 -11.27
N ILE A 117 2.57 -7.41 -10.55
CA ILE A 117 2.22 -6.32 -9.64
C ILE A 117 3.36 -6.03 -8.67
N MET A 118 3.87 -7.06 -7.99
CA MET A 118 4.97 -6.85 -7.05
C MET A 118 6.26 -6.51 -7.76
N GLY A 119 6.47 -7.00 -8.99
CA GLY A 119 7.63 -6.61 -9.77
C GLY A 119 7.64 -5.12 -10.08
N ILE A 120 6.48 -4.56 -10.38
CA ILE A 120 6.34 -3.12 -10.62
C ILE A 120 6.59 -2.33 -9.33
N VAL A 121 6.08 -2.84 -8.21
CA VAL A 121 6.30 -2.23 -6.90
C VAL A 121 7.80 -2.21 -6.58
N ILE A 122 8.48 -3.34 -6.81
CA ILE A 122 9.93 -3.44 -6.58
C ILE A 122 10.68 -2.39 -7.39
N GLU A 123 10.34 -2.27 -8.66
CA GLU A 123 10.99 -1.30 -9.53
C GLU A 123 10.77 0.12 -9.01
N TYR A 124 9.58 0.39 -8.52
CA TYR A 124 9.24 1.72 -8.02
C TYR A 124 10.05 2.08 -6.78
N VAL A 125 10.15 1.17 -5.80
CA VAL A 125 10.81 1.50 -4.53
C VAL A 125 12.33 1.38 -4.60
N CYS A 126 12.85 0.66 -5.59
CA CYS A 126 14.29 0.43 -5.71
C CYS A 126 15.02 1.47 -6.56
N LYS A 127 14.29 2.45 -7.10
CA LYS A 127 14.90 3.51 -7.89
C LYS A 127 15.78 4.44 -7.09
#